data_b9e6c724b1f261c8301017f389f73696
#
_entry.id   b9e6c724b1f261c8301017f389f73696
#
_cell.length_a   1.000
_cell.length_b   1.000
_cell.length_c   1.000
_cell.angle_alpha   90.00
_cell.angle_beta   90.00
_cell.angle_gamma   90.00
#
_symmetry.space_group_name_H-M   'P 1'
#
loop_
_entity.id
_entity.type
_entity.pdbx_description
1 polymer ?
#
loop_
_entity_poly.entity_id
_entity_poly.type
_entity_poly.pdbx_seq_one_letter_code
_entity_poly.pdbx_strand_id
1 'polypeptide(L)'
;MLWVAWKMLIGNRAKYLGIVFGVMFAALLIAQQSSIFCGLMSLTVSQIRDVEGVGIWVMDKNVQFVDDVKPLADTELFRVKGVPGVAWAVRFYKGIARARLEEGSYEQMILLGLDDATLVGAPDGVFMGSIADLRKPDAVIMDEAGYRRIWPNQPYRLGRVFEMNDRRAVLVGLTKASRTFQSFPIIYTRYSQAVLFAPPERKVLSFVLADPEPGVPPEEVCRRIESETGLQAVTRQQFIRKTIRYYLAKTGIPVNFAITVLLGFVVGTAIAGQTFYLFTVENIRQFGALKAMGTSNWTILLMVLSQAVQVGIVGYGVGVGLAATFGYAIARGHSRLSFFMPWQVLVITGVAVFLIVLLASLLSIRKVLIVDPAIVFRG
;
A
#
# COMPACT_ATOMS: atom_id res chain seq x y z
N MET A 1 -21.20 36.64 -16.38
CA MET A 1 -20.85 35.62 -17.40
C MET A 1 -20.67 34.21 -16.81
N LEU A 2 -19.96 34.02 -15.69
CA LEU A 2 -19.78 32.70 -15.07
C LEU A 2 -21.11 32.03 -14.64
N TRP A 3 -22.06 32.83 -14.12
CA TRP A 3 -23.40 32.33 -13.76
C TRP A 3 -24.18 31.80 -15.00
N VAL A 4 -24.03 32.50 -16.15
CA VAL A 4 -24.65 32.03 -17.43
C VAL A 4 -24.04 30.70 -17.85
N ALA A 5 -22.70 30.58 -17.79
CA ALA A 5 -21.99 29.34 -18.10
C ALA A 5 -22.51 28.16 -17.25
N TRP A 6 -22.74 28.39 -15.96
CA TRP A 6 -23.28 27.38 -15.04
C TRP A 6 -24.71 26.98 -15.38
N LYS A 7 -25.57 27.97 -15.67
CA LYS A 7 -26.96 27.70 -16.09
C LYS A 7 -27.02 26.93 -17.41
N MET A 8 -26.15 27.23 -18.38
CA MET A 8 -26.03 26.48 -19.62
C MET A 8 -25.65 25.02 -19.37
N LEU A 9 -24.70 24.77 -18.46
CA LEU A 9 -24.22 23.45 -18.14
C LEU A 9 -25.30 22.58 -17.49
N ILE A 10 -26.00 23.11 -16.47
CA ILE A 10 -27.06 22.38 -15.74
C ILE A 10 -28.37 22.30 -16.54
N GLY A 11 -28.59 23.20 -17.48
CA GLY A 11 -29.78 23.21 -18.34
C GLY A 11 -29.97 21.91 -19.12
N ASN A 12 -28.91 21.21 -19.47
CA ASN A 12 -28.96 19.88 -20.08
C ASN A 12 -28.47 18.81 -19.09
N ARG A 13 -29.38 18.37 -18.20
CA ARG A 13 -29.07 17.45 -17.11
C ARG A 13 -28.41 16.13 -17.60
N ALA A 14 -28.87 15.56 -18.69
CA ALA A 14 -28.34 14.29 -19.20
C ALA A 14 -26.86 14.41 -19.58
N LYS A 15 -26.47 15.49 -20.26
CA LYS A 15 -25.08 15.73 -20.67
C LYS A 15 -24.20 16.12 -19.49
N TYR A 16 -24.71 16.98 -18.60
CA TYR A 16 -23.99 17.30 -17.38
C TYR A 16 -23.65 16.02 -16.60
N LEU A 17 -24.64 15.14 -16.39
CA LEU A 17 -24.39 13.86 -15.73
C LEU A 17 -23.42 12.98 -16.52
N GLY A 18 -23.50 12.96 -17.87
CA GLY A 18 -22.57 12.20 -18.69
C GLY A 18 -21.11 12.66 -18.55
N ILE A 19 -20.87 13.98 -18.54
CA ILE A 19 -19.52 14.54 -18.34
C ILE A 19 -19.02 14.24 -16.92
N VAL A 20 -19.86 14.48 -15.92
CA VAL A 20 -19.54 14.20 -14.50
C VAL A 20 -19.24 12.72 -14.33
N PHE A 21 -20.02 11.81 -14.94
CA PHE A 21 -19.79 10.37 -14.88
C PHE A 21 -18.43 9.97 -15.46
N GLY A 22 -18.05 10.51 -16.61
CA GLY A 22 -16.73 10.23 -17.22
C GLY A 22 -15.57 10.66 -16.32
N VAL A 23 -15.64 11.88 -15.76
CA VAL A 23 -14.62 12.40 -14.83
C VAL A 23 -14.62 11.64 -13.51
N MET A 24 -15.81 11.34 -12.96
CA MET A 24 -15.98 10.54 -11.75
C MET A 24 -15.37 9.15 -11.91
N PHE A 25 -15.62 8.49 -13.03
CA PHE A 25 -15.11 7.15 -13.30
C PHE A 25 -13.57 7.14 -13.38
N ALA A 26 -12.98 8.14 -14.05
CA ALA A 26 -11.54 8.31 -14.08
C ALA A 26 -10.95 8.56 -12.68
N ALA A 27 -11.55 9.47 -11.91
CA ALA A 27 -11.15 9.76 -10.55
C ALA A 27 -11.23 8.53 -9.64
N LEU A 28 -12.33 7.76 -9.76
CA LEU A 28 -12.51 6.49 -9.04
C LEU A 28 -11.39 5.49 -9.36
N LEU A 29 -11.13 5.23 -10.64
CA LEU A 29 -10.10 4.26 -11.06
C LEU A 29 -8.71 4.69 -10.59
N ILE A 30 -8.35 5.96 -10.79
CA ILE A 30 -7.03 6.46 -10.39
C ILE A 30 -6.87 6.40 -8.89
N ALA A 31 -7.84 6.87 -8.10
CA ALA A 31 -7.79 6.86 -6.65
C ALA A 31 -7.76 5.43 -6.09
N GLN A 32 -8.62 4.54 -6.60
CA GLN A 32 -8.72 3.16 -6.16
C GLN A 32 -7.42 2.38 -6.43
N GLN A 33 -6.92 2.43 -7.66
CA GLN A 33 -5.69 1.70 -8.04
C GLN A 33 -4.46 2.21 -7.29
N SER A 34 -4.33 3.53 -7.16
CA SER A 34 -3.24 4.13 -6.40
C SER A 34 -3.31 3.76 -4.91
N SER A 35 -4.52 3.70 -4.32
CA SER A 35 -4.71 3.30 -2.92
C SER A 35 -4.44 1.83 -2.67
N ILE A 36 -4.82 0.94 -3.60
CA ILE A 36 -4.48 -0.49 -3.53
C ILE A 36 -2.96 -0.66 -3.66
N PHE A 37 -2.31 0.06 -4.57
CA PHE A 37 -0.86 0.03 -4.72
C PHE A 37 -0.13 0.48 -3.43
N CYS A 38 -0.54 1.60 -2.84
CA CYS A 38 0.00 2.07 -1.57
C CYS A 38 -0.22 1.05 -0.44
N GLY A 39 -1.42 0.46 -0.38
CA GLY A 39 -1.73 -0.60 0.56
C GLY A 39 -0.83 -1.82 0.38
N LEU A 40 -0.64 -2.28 -0.85
CA LEU A 40 0.23 -3.39 -1.18
C LEU A 40 1.69 -3.12 -0.79
N MET A 41 2.21 -1.91 -1.11
CA MET A 41 3.56 -1.51 -0.71
C MET A 41 3.73 -1.46 0.81
N SER A 42 2.70 -1.06 1.56
CA SER A 42 2.75 -1.07 3.02
C SER A 42 2.88 -2.48 3.60
N LEU A 43 2.27 -3.49 2.96
CA LEU A 43 2.39 -4.89 3.38
C LEU A 43 3.80 -5.46 3.16
N THR A 44 4.55 -4.97 2.17
CA THR A 44 5.92 -5.46 1.91
C THR A 44 6.90 -5.16 3.03
N VAL A 45 6.59 -4.18 3.87
CA VAL A 45 7.46 -3.73 4.98
C VAL A 45 6.83 -3.90 6.37
N SER A 46 5.64 -4.51 6.44
CA SER A 46 4.90 -4.68 7.69
C SER A 46 5.73 -5.38 8.76
N GLN A 47 6.42 -6.46 8.44
CA GLN A 47 7.24 -7.22 9.39
C GLN A 47 8.41 -6.41 9.96
N ILE A 48 8.99 -5.47 9.19
CA ILE A 48 10.03 -4.59 9.71
C ILE A 48 9.41 -3.56 10.67
N ARG A 49 8.19 -3.14 10.40
CA ARG A 49 7.46 -2.18 11.26
C ARG A 49 6.95 -2.80 12.54
N ASP A 50 6.54 -4.05 12.50
CA ASP A 50 5.98 -4.77 13.65
C ASP A 50 7.08 -5.19 14.66
N VAL A 51 8.35 -5.21 14.24
CA VAL A 51 9.49 -5.41 15.15
C VAL A 51 9.85 -4.07 15.78
N GLU A 52 9.38 -3.82 17.00
CA GLU A 52 9.64 -2.60 17.75
C GLU A 52 10.88 -2.71 18.63
N GLY A 53 11.41 -1.55 19.08
CA GLY A 53 12.56 -1.49 19.96
C GLY A 53 13.89 -1.93 19.32
N VAL A 54 13.96 -1.98 17.98
CA VAL A 54 15.16 -2.38 17.23
C VAL A 54 15.57 -1.27 16.29
N GLY A 55 16.76 -0.73 16.50
CA GLY A 55 17.32 0.35 15.66
C GLY A 55 18.04 -0.16 14.41
N ILE A 56 18.72 -1.31 14.51
CA ILE A 56 19.63 -1.82 13.50
C ILE A 56 19.30 -3.26 13.12
N TRP A 57 19.27 -3.54 11.83
CA TRP A 57 19.13 -4.87 11.24
C TRP A 57 20.43 -5.26 10.56
N VAL A 58 21.00 -6.39 10.97
CA VAL A 58 22.24 -6.93 10.38
C VAL A 58 21.92 -8.22 9.63
N MET A 59 22.46 -8.34 8.42
CA MET A 59 22.11 -9.41 7.50
C MET A 59 23.26 -9.70 6.53
N ASP A 60 23.15 -10.79 5.77
CA ASP A 60 24.08 -11.06 4.67
C ASP A 60 24.08 -9.90 3.65
N LYS A 61 25.26 -9.57 3.10
CA LYS A 61 25.45 -8.47 2.14
C LYS A 61 24.57 -8.56 0.88
N ASN A 62 24.11 -9.75 0.52
CA ASN A 62 23.31 -9.99 -0.68
C ASN A 62 21.80 -9.88 -0.43
N VAL A 63 21.35 -9.67 0.81
CA VAL A 63 19.93 -9.48 1.13
C VAL A 63 19.42 -8.21 0.48
N GLN A 64 18.36 -8.31 -0.32
CA GLN A 64 17.79 -7.19 -1.06
C GLN A 64 16.51 -6.62 -0.42
N PHE A 65 15.69 -7.46 0.20
CA PHE A 65 14.42 -7.10 0.84
C PHE A 65 14.12 -8.07 1.99
N VAL A 66 13.11 -7.79 2.78
CA VAL A 66 12.84 -8.50 4.04
C VAL A 66 12.53 -9.99 3.89
N ASP A 67 12.00 -10.42 2.76
CA ASP A 67 11.70 -11.84 2.50
C ASP A 67 12.84 -12.56 1.75
N ASP A 68 13.90 -11.85 1.34
CA ASP A 68 15.12 -12.42 0.74
C ASP A 68 16.10 -12.86 1.84
N VAL A 69 15.70 -13.84 2.62
CA VAL A 69 16.49 -14.35 3.74
C VAL A 69 17.69 -15.13 3.23
N LYS A 70 18.89 -14.71 3.62
CA LYS A 70 20.15 -15.43 3.40
C LYS A 70 20.67 -15.99 4.72
N PRO A 71 21.28 -17.20 4.69
CA PRO A 71 21.79 -17.81 5.91
C PRO A 71 22.99 -17.06 6.49
N LEU A 72 22.96 -16.86 7.81
CA LEU A 72 24.09 -16.38 8.57
C LEU A 72 24.60 -17.47 9.52
N ALA A 73 25.89 -17.52 9.76
CA ALA A 73 26.44 -18.38 10.79
C ALA A 73 26.09 -17.83 12.19
N ASP A 74 25.86 -18.71 13.15
CA ASP A 74 25.54 -18.29 14.54
C ASP A 74 26.67 -17.48 15.19
N THR A 75 27.90 -17.65 14.73
CA THR A 75 29.08 -16.87 15.16
C THR A 75 28.98 -15.40 14.81
N GLU A 76 28.20 -15.03 13.79
CA GLU A 76 28.06 -13.64 13.38
C GLU A 76 27.37 -12.78 14.44
N LEU A 77 26.53 -13.37 15.28
CA LEU A 77 25.96 -12.66 16.43
C LEU A 77 27.08 -12.12 17.34
N PHE A 78 28.08 -12.94 17.63
CA PHE A 78 29.16 -12.54 18.56
C PHE A 78 30.10 -11.51 17.93
N ARG A 79 30.33 -11.60 16.62
CA ARG A 79 31.07 -10.60 15.87
C ARG A 79 30.37 -9.23 15.92
N VAL A 80 29.06 -9.21 15.66
CA VAL A 80 28.25 -7.97 15.76
C VAL A 80 28.25 -7.42 17.20
N LYS A 81 28.10 -8.30 18.20
CA LYS A 81 28.15 -7.89 19.62
C LYS A 81 29.48 -7.26 20.03
N GLY A 82 30.58 -7.65 19.40
CA GLY A 82 31.91 -7.12 19.70
C GLY A 82 32.21 -5.76 19.07
N VAL A 83 31.37 -5.23 18.20
CA VAL A 83 31.57 -3.95 17.52
C VAL A 83 31.35 -2.77 18.51
N PRO A 84 32.29 -1.83 18.63
CA PRO A 84 32.16 -0.66 19.50
C PRO A 84 30.91 0.20 19.13
N GLY A 85 30.10 0.53 20.14
CA GLY A 85 28.89 1.31 19.99
C GLY A 85 27.62 0.46 19.83
N VAL A 86 27.71 -0.87 19.82
CA VAL A 86 26.57 -1.78 19.88
C VAL A 86 26.21 -2.03 21.36
N ALA A 87 25.07 -1.55 21.81
CA ALA A 87 24.57 -1.78 23.17
C ALA A 87 24.18 -3.24 23.40
N TRP A 88 23.46 -3.81 22.46
CA TRP A 88 23.06 -5.21 22.46
C TRP A 88 22.81 -5.73 21.04
N ALA A 89 22.94 -7.03 20.87
CA ALA A 89 22.56 -7.73 19.66
C ALA A 89 21.96 -9.09 20.00
N VAL A 90 20.94 -9.51 19.24
CA VAL A 90 20.18 -10.75 19.47
C VAL A 90 19.90 -11.48 18.15
N ARG A 91 19.63 -12.78 18.26
CA ARG A 91 19.24 -13.62 17.13
C ARG A 91 17.81 -13.34 16.71
N PHE A 92 17.55 -13.37 15.41
CA PHE A 92 16.21 -13.32 14.86
C PHE A 92 16.10 -14.29 13.70
N TYR A 93 15.16 -15.23 13.81
CA TYR A 93 14.87 -16.19 12.76
C TYR A 93 13.67 -15.74 11.96
N LYS A 94 13.75 -15.86 10.64
CA LYS A 94 12.63 -15.70 9.73
C LYS A 94 12.65 -16.79 8.67
N GLY A 95 11.56 -17.51 8.54
CA GLY A 95 11.42 -18.56 7.55
C GLY A 95 9.96 -18.88 7.24
N ILE A 96 9.75 -19.84 6.37
CA ILE A 96 8.44 -20.42 6.09
C ILE A 96 8.42 -21.81 6.68
N ALA A 97 7.42 -22.12 7.50
CA ALA A 97 7.14 -23.43 8.01
C ALA A 97 5.83 -23.96 7.41
N ARG A 98 5.70 -25.26 7.34
CA ARG A 98 4.49 -25.93 6.89
C ARG A 98 3.77 -26.54 8.08
N ALA A 99 2.56 -26.06 8.34
CA ALA A 99 1.71 -26.58 9.40
C ALA A 99 0.72 -27.59 8.84
N ARG A 100 0.51 -28.68 9.58
CA ARG A 100 -0.55 -29.65 9.38
C ARG A 100 -1.64 -29.40 10.39
N LEU A 101 -2.83 -29.12 9.91
CA LEU A 101 -3.99 -28.81 10.74
C LEU A 101 -4.70 -30.10 11.21
N GLU A 102 -5.60 -29.95 12.19
CA GLU A 102 -6.35 -31.07 12.78
C GLU A 102 -7.12 -31.91 11.76
N GLU A 103 -7.59 -31.30 10.68
CA GLU A 103 -8.29 -31.95 9.55
C GLU A 103 -7.37 -32.56 8.51
N GLY A 104 -6.04 -32.53 8.70
CA GLY A 104 -5.04 -33.08 7.80
C GLY A 104 -4.63 -32.16 6.65
N SER A 105 -5.24 -30.99 6.50
CA SER A 105 -4.83 -30.00 5.50
C SER A 105 -3.50 -29.34 5.88
N TYR A 106 -2.79 -28.83 4.87
CA TYR A 106 -1.50 -28.15 5.05
C TYR A 106 -1.62 -26.67 4.75
N GLU A 107 -1.05 -25.84 5.64
CA GLU A 107 -0.99 -24.39 5.46
C GLU A 107 0.47 -23.90 5.60
N GLN A 108 0.88 -22.96 4.75
CA GLN A 108 2.17 -22.29 4.88
C GLN A 108 2.05 -21.16 5.89
N MET A 109 3.04 -21.06 6.76
CA MET A 109 3.10 -20.03 7.81
C MET A 109 4.46 -19.34 7.80
N ILE A 110 4.48 -18.05 8.04
CA ILE A 110 5.70 -17.30 8.30
C ILE A 110 6.09 -17.58 9.73
N LEU A 111 7.26 -18.15 9.92
CA LEU A 111 7.82 -18.46 11.23
C LEU A 111 8.84 -17.41 11.62
N LEU A 112 8.59 -16.72 12.74
CA LEU A 112 9.48 -15.74 13.35
C LEU A 112 9.98 -16.28 14.68
N GLY A 113 11.31 -16.40 14.80
CA GLY A 113 11.99 -16.85 16.01
C GLY A 113 12.65 -15.70 16.72
N LEU A 114 12.16 -15.40 17.91
CA LEU A 114 12.58 -14.32 18.81
C LEU A 114 13.74 -14.78 19.67
N ASP A 115 14.56 -13.87 20.15
CA ASP A 115 15.63 -14.21 21.08
C ASP A 115 15.11 -14.93 22.33
N ASP A 116 15.75 -16.02 22.72
CA ASP A 116 15.26 -16.90 23.79
C ASP A 116 15.21 -16.21 25.17
N ALA A 117 16.15 -15.30 25.44
CA ALA A 117 16.27 -14.64 26.73
C ALA A 117 15.37 -13.39 26.83
N THR A 118 15.49 -12.52 25.84
CA THR A 118 14.88 -11.19 25.86
C THR A 118 13.52 -11.12 25.18
N LEU A 119 13.23 -12.07 24.26
CA LEU A 119 12.06 -12.07 23.38
C LEU A 119 11.95 -10.80 22.50
N VAL A 120 13.07 -10.13 22.25
CA VAL A 120 13.14 -8.98 21.34
C VAL A 120 12.64 -9.38 19.95
N GLY A 121 11.86 -8.50 19.32
CA GLY A 121 11.15 -8.79 18.07
C GLY A 121 9.74 -9.34 18.29
N ALA A 122 9.29 -9.47 19.55
CA ALA A 122 7.92 -9.84 19.85
C ALA A 122 6.93 -8.80 19.30
N PRO A 123 5.73 -9.24 18.87
CA PRO A 123 4.72 -8.32 18.37
C PRO A 123 4.10 -7.53 19.54
N ASP A 124 3.87 -6.25 19.32
CA ASP A 124 2.97 -5.48 20.17
C ASP A 124 1.52 -5.95 19.97
N GLY A 125 0.65 -5.71 20.90
CA GLY A 125 -0.77 -5.98 20.72
C GLY A 125 -1.19 -7.45 20.87
N VAL A 126 -0.48 -8.22 21.69
CA VAL A 126 -0.99 -9.51 22.17
C VAL A 126 -2.26 -9.25 23.00
N PHE A 127 -3.40 -9.71 22.49
CA PHE A 127 -4.71 -9.48 23.12
C PHE A 127 -5.25 -10.70 23.86
N MET A 128 -4.67 -11.88 23.64
CA MET A 128 -4.99 -13.11 24.37
C MET A 128 -3.70 -13.91 24.63
N GLY A 129 -3.48 -14.36 25.85
CA GLY A 129 -2.23 -14.96 26.30
C GLY A 129 -1.17 -13.92 26.68
N SER A 130 0.08 -14.36 26.80
CA SER A 130 1.22 -13.50 27.16
C SER A 130 2.45 -13.84 26.33
N ILE A 131 3.26 -12.83 25.98
CA ILE A 131 4.56 -13.05 25.31
C ILE A 131 5.46 -13.96 26.17
N ALA A 132 5.37 -13.85 27.50
CA ALA A 132 6.13 -14.70 28.41
C ALA A 132 5.78 -16.20 28.28
N ASP A 133 4.57 -16.53 27.82
CA ASP A 133 4.14 -17.91 27.56
C ASP A 133 4.94 -18.60 26.47
N LEU A 134 5.63 -17.84 25.61
CA LEU A 134 6.58 -18.42 24.63
C LEU A 134 7.74 -19.18 25.28
N ARG A 135 7.98 -18.98 26.58
CA ARG A 135 9.00 -19.75 27.31
C ARG A 135 8.58 -21.19 27.60
N LYS A 136 7.29 -21.53 27.41
CA LYS A 136 6.79 -22.91 27.52
C LYS A 136 7.30 -23.75 26.34
N PRO A 137 7.44 -25.07 26.50
CA PRO A 137 7.78 -25.97 25.39
C PRO A 137 6.72 -25.89 24.29
N ASP A 138 7.15 -25.97 23.03
CA ASP A 138 6.32 -25.99 21.81
C ASP A 138 5.39 -24.79 21.63
N ALA A 139 5.60 -23.74 22.44
CA ALA A 139 4.72 -22.58 22.50
C ALA A 139 4.86 -21.68 21.25
N VAL A 140 3.70 -21.29 20.73
CA VAL A 140 3.61 -20.33 19.61
C VAL A 140 2.52 -19.29 19.86
N ILE A 141 2.75 -18.07 19.38
CA ILE A 141 1.75 -17.00 19.28
C ILE A 141 1.44 -16.82 17.79
N MET A 142 0.17 -16.71 17.44
CA MET A 142 -0.29 -16.56 16.07
C MET A 142 -0.96 -15.19 15.87
N ASP A 143 -0.89 -14.65 14.68
CA ASP A 143 -1.66 -13.46 14.32
C ASP A 143 -3.17 -13.76 14.20
N GLU A 144 -4.00 -12.75 14.52
CA GLU A 144 -5.47 -12.87 14.46
C GLU A 144 -5.97 -13.28 13.06
N ALA A 145 -5.37 -12.71 12.01
CA ALA A 145 -5.77 -13.00 10.64
C ALA A 145 -5.44 -14.46 10.27
N GLY A 146 -4.31 -14.96 10.73
CA GLY A 146 -3.92 -16.36 10.60
C GLY A 146 -4.87 -17.31 11.33
N TYR A 147 -5.23 -16.98 12.58
CA TYR A 147 -6.18 -17.78 13.35
C TYR A 147 -7.54 -17.88 12.62
N ARG A 148 -8.11 -16.76 12.18
CA ARG A 148 -9.40 -16.73 11.46
C ARG A 148 -9.35 -17.46 10.12
N ARG A 149 -8.18 -17.52 9.49
CA ARG A 149 -7.98 -18.26 8.24
C ARG A 149 -7.99 -19.77 8.45
N ILE A 150 -7.35 -20.22 9.54
CA ILE A 150 -7.21 -21.64 9.84
C ILE A 150 -8.50 -22.19 10.48
N TRP A 151 -9.11 -21.43 11.37
CA TRP A 151 -10.34 -21.79 12.07
C TRP A 151 -11.46 -20.77 11.83
N PRO A 152 -12.03 -20.72 10.61
CA PRO A 152 -13.07 -19.78 10.27
C PRO A 152 -14.30 -19.96 11.16
N ASN A 153 -14.89 -18.86 11.62
CA ASN A 153 -16.10 -18.85 12.45
C ASN A 153 -16.00 -19.56 13.81
N GLN A 154 -14.80 -19.93 14.25
CA GLN A 154 -14.59 -20.51 15.57
C GLN A 154 -14.17 -19.42 16.57
N PRO A 155 -14.61 -19.52 17.84
CA PRO A 155 -14.17 -18.61 18.89
C PRO A 155 -12.67 -18.76 19.14
N TYR A 156 -12.02 -17.67 19.56
CA TYR A 156 -10.60 -17.74 19.95
C TYR A 156 -10.41 -18.70 21.13
N ARG A 157 -9.52 -19.64 20.98
CA ARG A 157 -9.21 -20.65 21.98
C ARG A 157 -7.72 -20.90 22.03
N LEU A 158 -7.11 -20.67 23.19
CA LEU A 158 -5.72 -21.06 23.48
C LEU A 158 -5.63 -22.56 23.79
N GLY A 159 -4.41 -23.09 23.70
CA GLY A 159 -4.13 -24.50 23.93
C GLY A 159 -4.41 -25.40 22.72
N ARG A 160 -4.79 -24.85 21.56
CA ARG A 160 -4.88 -25.63 20.33
C ARG A 160 -3.53 -26.18 19.95
N VAL A 161 -3.53 -27.43 19.53
CA VAL A 161 -2.33 -28.15 19.09
C VAL A 161 -2.43 -28.39 17.60
N PHE A 162 -1.35 -28.14 16.91
CA PHE A 162 -1.19 -28.48 15.51
C PHE A 162 0.27 -28.91 15.26
N GLU A 163 0.51 -29.45 14.10
CA GLU A 163 1.83 -29.96 13.73
C GLU A 163 2.54 -28.94 12.83
N MET A 164 3.80 -28.67 13.10
CA MET A 164 4.63 -27.80 12.28
C MET A 164 5.94 -28.51 11.90
N ASN A 165 6.08 -28.87 10.62
CA ASN A 165 7.21 -29.66 10.14
C ASN A 165 7.51 -30.89 11.04
N ASP A 166 6.52 -31.76 11.22
CA ASP A 166 6.56 -33.00 12.02
C ASP A 166 6.84 -32.77 13.52
N ARG A 167 6.58 -31.57 14.04
CA ARG A 167 6.71 -31.24 15.46
C ARG A 167 5.44 -30.60 15.99
N ARG A 168 5.14 -30.90 17.23
CA ARG A 168 4.01 -30.34 17.95
C ARG A 168 4.21 -28.84 18.15
N ALA A 169 3.16 -28.05 17.86
CA ALA A 169 3.06 -26.64 18.21
C ALA A 169 1.80 -26.38 19.04
N VAL A 170 1.91 -25.58 20.10
CA VAL A 170 0.83 -25.27 21.03
C VAL A 170 0.55 -23.77 21.00
N LEU A 171 -0.65 -23.39 20.62
CA LEU A 171 -1.08 -21.99 20.56
C LEU A 171 -1.25 -21.44 21.98
N VAL A 172 -0.35 -20.56 22.41
CA VAL A 172 -0.38 -19.95 23.76
C VAL A 172 -0.81 -18.49 23.75
N GLY A 173 -0.92 -17.86 22.56
CA GLY A 173 -1.35 -16.47 22.47
C GLY A 173 -1.80 -16.08 21.08
N LEU A 174 -2.54 -14.97 21.01
CA LEU A 174 -2.99 -14.33 19.77
C LEU A 174 -2.59 -12.85 19.79
N THR A 175 -2.13 -12.37 18.62
CA THR A 175 -1.67 -10.99 18.43
C THR A 175 -2.32 -10.31 17.22
N LYS A 176 -2.37 -9.00 17.23
CA LYS A 176 -2.81 -8.16 16.11
C LYS A 176 -1.63 -7.74 15.23
N ALA A 177 -0.80 -8.69 14.79
CA ALA A 177 0.26 -8.39 13.85
C ALA A 177 -0.28 -7.91 12.49
N SER A 178 0.49 -7.08 11.83
CA SER A 178 0.17 -6.59 10.49
C SER A 178 0.23 -7.72 9.48
N ARG A 179 -0.72 -7.77 8.55
CA ARG A 179 -0.66 -8.71 7.43
C ARG A 179 0.61 -8.51 6.61
N THR A 180 1.14 -9.58 6.06
CA THR A 180 2.29 -9.54 5.17
C THR A 180 1.87 -9.53 3.71
N PHE A 181 2.81 -9.21 2.83
CA PHE A 181 2.60 -9.28 1.38
C PHE A 181 2.16 -10.68 0.92
N GLN A 182 2.75 -11.74 1.48
CA GLN A 182 2.42 -13.14 1.16
C GLN A 182 1.09 -13.59 1.75
N SER A 183 0.51 -12.81 2.68
CA SER A 183 -0.76 -13.12 3.35
C SER A 183 -0.81 -14.50 4.03
N PHE A 184 0.35 -15.06 4.42
CA PHE A 184 0.41 -16.27 5.24
C PHE A 184 0.20 -15.92 6.71
N PRO A 185 -0.35 -16.85 7.52
CA PRO A 185 -0.37 -16.73 8.97
C PRO A 185 1.04 -16.50 9.52
N ILE A 186 1.16 -15.65 10.52
CA ILE A 186 2.43 -15.35 11.18
C ILE A 186 2.48 -16.09 12.52
N ILE A 187 3.55 -16.82 12.72
CA ILE A 187 3.82 -17.54 13.96
C ILE A 187 5.06 -16.96 14.62
N TYR A 188 4.92 -16.57 15.87
CA TYR A 188 6.02 -16.15 16.74
C TYR A 188 6.34 -17.26 17.73
N THR A 189 7.63 -17.55 17.89
CA THR A 189 8.13 -18.48 18.90
C THR A 189 9.54 -18.08 19.29
N ARG A 190 10.16 -18.78 20.25
CA ARG A 190 11.57 -18.55 20.57
C ARG A 190 12.48 -19.05 19.45
N TYR A 191 13.68 -18.45 19.34
CA TYR A 191 14.67 -18.81 18.33
C TYR A 191 15.02 -20.30 18.36
N SER A 192 15.30 -20.85 19.54
CA SER A 192 15.60 -22.28 19.72
C SER A 192 14.47 -23.18 19.22
N GLN A 193 13.22 -22.78 19.46
CA GLN A 193 12.05 -23.53 19.02
C GLN A 193 11.81 -23.33 17.51
N ALA A 194 12.02 -22.12 16.99
CA ALA A 194 11.91 -21.82 15.56
C ALA A 194 12.85 -22.67 14.71
N VAL A 195 14.09 -22.85 15.15
CA VAL A 195 15.06 -23.72 14.50
C VAL A 195 14.61 -25.18 14.49
N LEU A 196 13.89 -25.64 15.52
CA LEU A 196 13.30 -26.98 15.56
C LEU A 196 12.12 -27.13 14.58
N PHE A 197 11.31 -26.09 14.41
CA PHE A 197 10.19 -26.05 13.47
C PHE A 197 10.65 -25.79 12.02
N ALA A 198 11.86 -25.30 11.82
CA ALA A 198 12.42 -25.04 10.49
C ALA A 198 12.76 -26.37 9.76
N PRO A 199 12.63 -26.40 8.44
CA PRO A 199 13.18 -27.49 7.64
C PRO A 199 14.70 -27.64 7.88
N PRO A 200 15.26 -28.86 7.82
CA PRO A 200 16.67 -29.10 8.10
C PRO A 200 17.65 -28.18 7.36
N GLU A 201 17.35 -27.87 6.10
CA GLU A 201 18.18 -27.03 5.23
C GLU A 201 18.14 -25.53 5.60
N ARG A 202 17.23 -25.14 6.48
CA ARG A 202 16.97 -23.72 6.86
C ARG A 202 17.18 -23.44 8.35
N LYS A 203 17.90 -24.31 9.04
CA LYS A 203 18.24 -24.16 10.46
C LYS A 203 19.41 -23.21 10.66
N VAL A 204 19.26 -21.98 10.20
CA VAL A 204 20.32 -20.96 10.20
C VAL A 204 19.78 -19.63 10.66
N LEU A 205 20.65 -18.82 11.24
CA LEU A 205 20.33 -17.44 11.62
C LEU A 205 19.94 -16.63 10.39
N SER A 206 18.85 -15.87 10.50
CA SER A 206 18.35 -15.06 9.39
C SER A 206 18.84 -13.62 9.48
N PHE A 207 18.69 -13.02 10.66
CA PHE A 207 19.08 -11.65 10.96
C PHE A 207 19.68 -11.56 12.37
N VAL A 208 20.56 -10.61 12.58
CA VAL A 208 20.93 -10.12 13.90
C VAL A 208 20.24 -8.78 14.09
N LEU A 209 19.43 -8.66 15.15
CA LEU A 209 18.83 -7.41 15.57
C LEU A 209 19.74 -6.76 16.60
N ALA A 210 19.98 -5.47 16.47
CA ALA A 210 20.87 -4.73 17.34
C ALA A 210 20.34 -3.33 17.63
N ASP A 211 20.85 -2.73 18.70
CA ASP A 211 20.59 -1.34 19.03
C ASP A 211 21.87 -0.63 19.39
N PRO A 212 22.04 0.67 19.05
CA PRO A 212 23.23 1.43 19.38
C PRO A 212 23.28 1.79 20.87
N GLU A 213 24.47 2.06 21.37
CA GLU A 213 24.65 2.68 22.68
C GLU A 213 24.00 4.07 22.73
N PRO A 214 23.49 4.48 23.91
CA PRO A 214 22.92 5.82 24.07
C PRO A 214 23.91 6.91 23.65
N GLY A 215 23.46 7.79 22.76
CA GLY A 215 24.26 8.90 22.24
C GLY A 215 25.08 8.59 20.99
N VAL A 216 25.11 7.35 20.51
CA VAL A 216 25.78 7.00 19.25
C VAL A 216 24.75 6.93 18.11
N PRO A 217 24.95 7.65 16.99
CA PRO A 217 24.02 7.57 15.85
C PRO A 217 23.95 6.15 15.27
N PRO A 218 22.74 5.60 15.01
CA PRO A 218 22.58 4.26 14.47
C PRO A 218 23.32 4.04 13.14
N GLU A 219 23.38 5.07 12.31
CA GLU A 219 24.07 5.02 11.01
C GLU A 219 25.60 4.85 11.15
N GLU A 220 26.17 5.38 12.22
CA GLU A 220 27.60 5.21 12.50
C GLU A 220 27.89 3.78 12.95
N VAL A 221 27.05 3.24 13.84
CA VAL A 221 27.16 1.84 14.29
C VAL A 221 26.98 0.88 13.11
N CYS A 222 26.03 1.16 12.19
CA CYS A 222 25.89 0.38 10.97
C CYS A 222 27.19 0.33 10.15
N ARG A 223 27.85 1.48 9.94
CA ARG A 223 29.12 1.54 9.19
C ARG A 223 30.23 0.77 9.88
N ARG A 224 30.32 0.83 11.23
CA ARG A 224 31.31 0.06 12.00
C ARG A 224 31.06 -1.45 11.85
N ILE A 225 29.81 -1.89 11.99
CA ILE A 225 29.44 -3.30 11.78
C ILE A 225 29.83 -3.76 10.38
N GLU A 226 29.52 -2.98 9.35
CA GLU A 226 29.87 -3.32 7.95
C GLU A 226 31.39 -3.44 7.75
N SER A 227 32.17 -2.49 8.31
CA SER A 227 33.64 -2.50 8.15
C SER A 227 34.32 -3.65 8.91
N GLU A 228 33.85 -4.01 10.09
CA GLU A 228 34.47 -5.03 10.94
C GLU A 228 34.01 -6.45 10.64
N THR A 229 32.73 -6.62 10.23
CA THR A 229 32.15 -7.95 10.01
C THR A 229 32.02 -8.33 8.55
N GLY A 230 31.99 -7.36 7.63
CA GLY A 230 31.68 -7.58 6.22
C GLY A 230 30.20 -7.91 5.95
N LEU A 231 29.36 -7.87 6.97
CA LEU A 231 27.91 -8.01 6.87
C LEU A 231 27.28 -6.70 6.44
N GLN A 232 26.04 -6.74 6.00
CA GLN A 232 25.25 -5.54 5.78
C GLN A 232 24.52 -5.14 7.06
N ALA A 233 24.68 -3.90 7.49
CA ALA A 233 23.96 -3.32 8.61
C ALA A 233 23.18 -2.09 8.16
N VAL A 234 21.91 -2.04 8.47
CA VAL A 234 21.03 -0.93 8.05
C VAL A 234 20.11 -0.54 9.20
N THR A 235 19.80 0.75 9.27
CA THR A 235 18.76 1.20 10.21
C THR A 235 17.39 0.67 9.78
N ARG A 236 16.43 0.59 10.71
CA ARG A 236 15.03 0.18 10.44
C ARG A 236 14.45 0.96 9.25
N GLN A 237 14.67 2.28 9.19
CA GLN A 237 14.14 3.10 8.11
C GLN A 237 14.86 2.84 6.77
N GLN A 238 16.16 2.62 6.79
CA GLN A 238 16.91 2.26 5.59
C GLN A 238 16.47 0.90 5.05
N PHE A 239 16.19 -0.07 5.93
CA PHE A 239 15.68 -1.39 5.52
C PHE A 239 14.28 -1.31 4.89
N ILE A 240 13.37 -0.52 5.48
CA ILE A 240 12.07 -0.20 4.90
C ILE A 240 12.22 0.39 3.49
N ARG A 241 13.06 1.44 3.34
CA ARG A 241 13.30 2.09 2.05
C ARG A 241 13.92 1.13 1.03
N LYS A 242 14.87 0.29 1.46
CA LYS A 242 15.53 -0.71 0.61
C LYS A 242 14.51 -1.73 0.09
N THR A 243 13.68 -2.26 0.97
CA THR A 243 12.61 -3.20 0.61
C THR A 243 11.62 -2.59 -0.38
N ILE A 244 11.10 -1.40 -0.11
CA ILE A 244 10.19 -0.70 -1.04
C ILE A 244 10.88 -0.46 -2.39
N ARG A 245 12.13 0.02 -2.39
CA ARG A 245 12.89 0.25 -3.63
C ARG A 245 13.06 -1.02 -4.45
N TYR A 246 13.29 -2.17 -3.80
CA TYR A 246 13.35 -3.46 -4.49
C TYR A 246 12.04 -3.76 -5.22
N TYR A 247 10.90 -3.68 -4.54
CA TYR A 247 9.60 -3.93 -5.16
C TYR A 247 9.28 -2.94 -6.28
N LEU A 248 9.65 -1.67 -6.13
CA LEU A 248 9.47 -0.66 -7.17
C LEU A 248 10.34 -0.88 -8.41
N ALA A 249 11.59 -1.32 -8.24
CA ALA A 249 12.57 -1.38 -9.32
C ALA A 249 12.71 -2.78 -9.96
N LYS A 250 12.43 -3.85 -9.20
CA LYS A 250 12.73 -5.22 -9.60
C LYS A 250 11.50 -6.10 -9.83
N THR A 251 10.29 -5.56 -9.61
CA THR A 251 9.05 -6.31 -9.85
C THR A 251 8.19 -5.63 -10.92
N GLY A 252 7.31 -6.40 -11.57
CA GLY A 252 6.34 -5.86 -12.52
C GLY A 252 5.13 -5.16 -11.87
N ILE A 253 5.06 -5.16 -10.54
CA ILE A 253 3.90 -4.62 -9.80
C ILE A 253 3.66 -3.14 -10.13
N PRO A 254 4.65 -2.21 -10.03
CA PRO A 254 4.43 -0.80 -10.33
C PRO A 254 3.99 -0.56 -11.77
N VAL A 255 4.53 -1.33 -12.71
CA VAL A 255 4.20 -1.21 -14.14
C VAL A 255 2.73 -1.56 -14.37
N ASN A 256 2.24 -2.66 -13.77
CA ASN A 256 0.84 -3.07 -13.91
C ASN A 256 -0.12 -2.01 -13.36
N PHE A 257 0.17 -1.46 -12.17
CA PHE A 257 -0.65 -0.39 -11.59
C PHE A 257 -0.58 0.90 -12.41
N ALA A 258 0.62 1.26 -12.91
CA ALA A 258 0.79 2.44 -13.77
C ALA A 258 0.00 2.33 -15.07
N ILE A 259 -0.02 1.17 -15.72
CA ILE A 259 -0.83 0.91 -16.92
C ILE A 259 -2.31 1.12 -16.61
N THR A 260 -2.81 0.58 -15.51
CA THR A 260 -4.23 0.72 -15.14
C THR A 260 -4.61 2.17 -14.84
N VAL A 261 -3.75 2.91 -14.13
CA VAL A 261 -3.95 4.35 -13.87
C VAL A 261 -3.93 5.15 -15.18
N LEU A 262 -2.99 4.84 -16.07
CA LEU A 262 -2.89 5.48 -17.38
C LEU A 262 -4.13 5.20 -18.24
N LEU A 263 -4.62 3.96 -18.26
CA LEU A 263 -5.86 3.60 -18.94
C LEU A 263 -7.06 4.38 -18.38
N GLY A 264 -7.17 4.48 -17.07
CA GLY A 264 -8.20 5.30 -16.41
C GLY A 264 -8.14 6.77 -16.84
N PHE A 265 -6.92 7.33 -16.94
CA PHE A 265 -6.69 8.69 -17.40
C PHE A 265 -7.09 8.87 -18.87
N VAL A 266 -6.66 7.97 -19.78
CA VAL A 266 -6.97 8.03 -21.20
C VAL A 266 -8.46 7.88 -21.47
N VAL A 267 -9.09 6.86 -20.87
CA VAL A 267 -10.53 6.61 -21.01
C VAL A 267 -11.34 7.78 -20.46
N GLY A 268 -10.96 8.28 -19.27
CA GLY A 268 -11.61 9.45 -18.67
C GLY A 268 -11.49 10.70 -19.56
N THR A 269 -10.32 10.94 -20.13
CA THR A 269 -10.10 12.06 -21.05
C THR A 269 -10.93 11.90 -22.33
N ALA A 270 -11.03 10.70 -22.89
CA ALA A 270 -11.81 10.43 -24.08
C ALA A 270 -13.31 10.65 -23.84
N ILE A 271 -13.86 10.08 -22.75
CA ILE A 271 -15.29 10.23 -22.41
C ILE A 271 -15.61 11.69 -22.10
N ALA A 272 -14.83 12.34 -21.23
CA ALA A 272 -15.04 13.74 -20.90
C ALA A 272 -14.89 14.63 -22.12
N GLY A 273 -13.86 14.42 -22.94
CA GLY A 273 -13.60 15.20 -24.17
C GLY A 273 -14.73 15.07 -25.21
N GLN A 274 -15.19 13.85 -25.48
CA GLN A 274 -16.30 13.61 -26.38
C GLN A 274 -17.60 14.27 -25.89
N THR A 275 -17.90 14.11 -24.60
CA THR A 275 -19.14 14.67 -24.05
C THR A 275 -19.09 16.19 -23.96
N PHE A 276 -17.95 16.79 -23.61
CA PHE A 276 -17.73 18.24 -23.68
C PHE A 276 -17.84 18.79 -25.10
N TYR A 277 -17.28 18.06 -26.07
CA TYR A 277 -17.39 18.44 -27.47
C TYR A 277 -18.85 18.46 -27.94
N LEU A 278 -19.61 17.39 -27.65
CA LEU A 278 -21.04 17.32 -28.00
C LEU A 278 -21.85 18.43 -27.31
N PHE A 279 -21.60 18.67 -26.02
CA PHE A 279 -22.22 19.78 -25.28
C PHE A 279 -21.95 21.11 -25.96
N THR A 280 -20.72 21.34 -26.38
CA THR A 280 -20.30 22.60 -27.01
C THR A 280 -20.96 22.79 -28.40
N VAL A 281 -21.01 21.74 -29.20
CA VAL A 281 -21.62 21.79 -30.54
C VAL A 281 -23.12 22.09 -30.47
N GLU A 282 -23.83 21.49 -29.53
CA GLU A 282 -25.26 21.76 -29.37
C GLU A 282 -25.57 23.15 -28.80
N ASN A 283 -24.69 23.70 -27.98
CA ASN A 283 -24.82 25.05 -27.46
C ASN A 283 -24.18 26.12 -28.35
N ILE A 284 -23.76 25.75 -29.56
CA ILE A 284 -23.00 26.63 -30.47
C ILE A 284 -23.76 27.88 -30.80
N ARG A 285 -25.09 27.82 -30.99
CA ARG A 285 -25.96 28.98 -31.21
C ARG A 285 -25.94 29.96 -30.03
N GLN A 286 -25.91 29.46 -28.81
CA GLN A 286 -25.84 30.29 -27.60
C GLN A 286 -24.48 31.02 -27.52
N PHE A 287 -23.39 30.35 -27.84
CA PHE A 287 -22.05 30.97 -27.92
C PHE A 287 -21.97 31.97 -29.05
N GLY A 288 -22.59 31.68 -30.22
CA GLY A 288 -22.71 32.62 -31.34
C GLY A 288 -23.49 33.88 -30.96
N ALA A 289 -24.63 33.75 -30.26
CA ALA A 289 -25.41 34.87 -29.75
C ALA A 289 -24.60 35.76 -28.79
N LEU A 290 -23.83 35.16 -27.85
CA LEU A 290 -22.93 35.90 -26.98
C LEU A 290 -21.86 36.68 -27.76
N LYS A 291 -21.28 36.08 -28.80
CA LYS A 291 -20.34 36.79 -29.69
C LYS A 291 -21.00 37.92 -30.45
N ALA A 292 -22.20 37.72 -30.97
CA ALA A 292 -22.96 38.78 -31.64
C ALA A 292 -23.27 39.98 -30.74
N MET A 293 -23.42 39.74 -29.41
CA MET A 293 -23.57 40.76 -28.38
C MET A 293 -22.23 41.39 -27.94
N GLY A 294 -21.11 41.11 -28.62
CA GLY A 294 -19.80 41.69 -28.34
C GLY A 294 -18.96 41.02 -27.28
N THR A 295 -19.30 39.77 -26.85
CA THR A 295 -18.49 39.03 -25.88
C THR A 295 -17.14 38.60 -26.50
N SER A 296 -16.04 38.92 -25.80
CA SER A 296 -14.69 38.59 -26.28
C SER A 296 -14.43 37.07 -26.23
N ASN A 297 -13.54 36.62 -27.11
CA ASN A 297 -13.09 35.21 -27.14
C ASN A 297 -12.51 34.76 -25.80
N TRP A 298 -11.84 35.65 -25.06
CA TRP A 298 -11.28 35.38 -23.75
C TRP A 298 -12.35 35.09 -22.71
N THR A 299 -13.44 35.85 -22.74
CA THR A 299 -14.58 35.64 -21.83
C THR A 299 -15.25 34.30 -22.10
N ILE A 300 -15.42 33.92 -23.36
CA ILE A 300 -15.97 32.61 -23.73
C ILE A 300 -15.05 31.47 -23.31
N LEU A 301 -13.74 31.63 -23.48
CA LEU A 301 -12.75 30.67 -22.99
C LEU A 301 -12.86 30.47 -21.47
N LEU A 302 -12.96 31.55 -20.69
CA LEU A 302 -13.14 31.47 -19.25
C LEU A 302 -14.48 30.82 -18.85
N MET A 303 -15.54 31.02 -19.65
CA MET A 303 -16.82 30.33 -19.44
C MET A 303 -16.68 28.82 -19.59
N VAL A 304 -16.05 28.34 -20.66
CA VAL A 304 -15.83 26.90 -20.88
C VAL A 304 -14.91 26.31 -19.84
N LEU A 305 -13.82 26.99 -19.49
CA LEU A 305 -12.92 26.56 -18.42
C LEU A 305 -13.63 26.48 -17.06
N SER A 306 -14.48 27.44 -16.73
CA SER A 306 -15.24 27.39 -15.46
C SER A 306 -16.21 26.21 -15.42
N GLN A 307 -16.86 25.88 -16.53
CA GLN A 307 -17.69 24.68 -16.65
C GLN A 307 -16.87 23.41 -16.45
N ALA A 308 -15.68 23.32 -17.07
CA ALA A 308 -14.77 22.18 -16.92
C ALA A 308 -14.32 21.99 -15.47
N VAL A 309 -13.92 23.09 -14.79
CA VAL A 309 -13.52 23.04 -13.37
C VAL A 309 -14.65 22.56 -12.46
N GLN A 310 -15.88 23.05 -12.68
CA GLN A 310 -17.04 22.62 -11.89
C GLN A 310 -17.31 21.11 -12.05
N VAL A 311 -17.31 20.60 -13.27
CA VAL A 311 -17.42 19.17 -13.53
C VAL A 311 -16.28 18.40 -12.88
N GLY A 312 -15.06 18.94 -12.98
CA GLY A 312 -13.87 18.38 -12.32
C GLY A 312 -14.04 18.22 -10.82
N ILE A 313 -14.48 19.27 -10.13
CA ILE A 313 -14.70 19.25 -8.68
C ILE A 313 -15.76 18.21 -8.29
N VAL A 314 -16.90 18.19 -8.98
CA VAL A 314 -17.99 17.25 -8.67
C VAL A 314 -17.56 15.82 -8.98
N GLY A 315 -16.99 15.57 -10.18
CA GLY A 315 -16.52 14.26 -10.59
C GLY A 315 -15.41 13.72 -9.68
N TYR A 316 -14.44 14.56 -9.33
CA TYR A 316 -13.40 14.22 -8.35
C TYR A 316 -13.97 13.84 -7.00
N GLY A 317 -14.83 14.69 -6.42
CA GLY A 317 -15.41 14.45 -5.10
C GLY A 317 -16.20 13.15 -5.03
N VAL A 318 -17.06 12.89 -6.02
CA VAL A 318 -17.85 11.64 -6.08
C VAL A 318 -16.93 10.44 -6.35
N GLY A 319 -15.98 10.54 -7.28
CA GLY A 319 -15.07 9.44 -7.62
C GLY A 319 -14.17 9.03 -6.45
N VAL A 320 -13.56 10.00 -5.76
CA VAL A 320 -12.75 9.74 -4.56
C VAL A 320 -13.63 9.23 -3.41
N GLY A 321 -14.82 9.77 -3.24
CA GLY A 321 -15.79 9.29 -2.23
C GLY A 321 -16.16 7.82 -2.44
N LEU A 322 -16.42 7.42 -3.69
CA LEU A 322 -16.68 6.00 -4.03
C LEU A 322 -15.44 5.12 -3.80
N ALA A 323 -14.23 5.59 -4.13
CA ALA A 323 -13.00 4.86 -3.82
C ALA A 323 -12.80 4.69 -2.31
N ALA A 324 -13.11 5.71 -1.50
CA ALA A 324 -13.02 5.63 -0.05
C ALA A 324 -14.05 4.66 0.55
N THR A 325 -15.29 4.67 0.05
CA THR A 325 -16.33 3.71 0.48
C THR A 325 -15.96 2.27 0.12
N PHE A 326 -15.36 2.05 -1.05
CA PHE A 326 -14.81 0.75 -1.44
C PHE A 326 -13.70 0.30 -0.47
N GLY A 327 -12.76 1.21 -0.13
CA GLY A 327 -11.71 0.92 0.85
C GLY A 327 -12.25 0.58 2.24
N TYR A 328 -13.29 1.29 2.67
CA TYR A 328 -13.97 1.01 3.94
C TYR A 328 -14.67 -0.37 3.95
N ALA A 329 -15.30 -0.74 2.84
CA ALA A 329 -15.90 -2.06 2.68
C ALA A 329 -14.86 -3.18 2.72
N ILE A 330 -13.69 -2.97 2.09
CA ILE A 330 -12.56 -3.91 2.17
C ILE A 330 -12.05 -4.05 3.61
N ALA A 331 -11.90 -2.93 4.32
CA ALA A 331 -11.39 -2.93 5.69
C ALA A 331 -12.30 -3.67 6.67
N ARG A 332 -13.62 -3.66 6.45
CA ARG A 332 -14.60 -4.42 7.24
C ARG A 332 -14.77 -5.86 6.80
N GLY A 333 -14.55 -6.15 5.53
CA GLY A 333 -14.60 -7.49 4.98
C GLY A 333 -13.32 -8.29 5.30
N HIS A 334 -13.41 -9.61 5.27
CA HIS A 334 -12.25 -10.50 5.39
C HIS A 334 -11.43 -10.57 4.09
N SER A 335 -11.43 -9.48 3.32
CA SER A 335 -10.73 -9.40 2.04
C SER A 335 -9.21 -9.44 2.24
N ARG A 336 -8.50 -10.15 1.36
CA ARG A 336 -7.04 -10.16 1.31
C ARG A 336 -6.45 -8.90 0.67
N LEU A 337 -7.29 -8.06 0.07
CA LEU A 337 -6.86 -6.80 -0.53
C LEU A 337 -6.44 -5.81 0.56
N SER A 338 -5.30 -5.16 0.35
CA SER A 338 -4.87 -4.03 1.17
C SER A 338 -5.23 -2.73 0.47
N PHE A 339 -5.83 -1.82 1.21
CA PHE A 339 -6.23 -0.51 0.74
C PHE A 339 -5.71 0.55 1.72
N PHE A 340 -4.89 1.44 1.22
CA PHE A 340 -4.37 2.58 2.00
C PHE A 340 -4.39 3.83 1.13
N MET A 341 -5.18 4.82 1.53
CA MET A 341 -5.37 6.08 0.79
C MET A 341 -4.68 7.23 1.55
N PRO A 342 -3.38 7.43 1.35
CA PRO A 342 -2.68 8.58 1.92
C PRO A 342 -3.08 9.86 1.17
N TRP A 343 -2.88 11.03 1.80
CA TRP A 343 -3.22 12.33 1.22
C TRP A 343 -2.57 12.60 -0.14
N GLN A 344 -1.38 12.02 -0.39
CA GLN A 344 -0.68 12.12 -1.68
C GLN A 344 -1.50 11.53 -2.84
N VAL A 345 -2.25 10.44 -2.59
CA VAL A 345 -3.13 9.85 -3.61
C VAL A 345 -4.27 10.81 -3.95
N LEU A 346 -4.81 11.54 -2.96
CA LEU A 346 -5.83 12.56 -3.19
C LEU A 346 -5.29 13.67 -4.10
N VAL A 347 -4.10 14.17 -3.81
CA VAL A 347 -3.46 15.21 -4.62
C VAL A 347 -3.17 14.72 -6.04
N ILE A 348 -2.57 13.53 -6.20
CA ILE A 348 -2.25 12.96 -7.53
C ILE A 348 -3.54 12.78 -8.34
N THR A 349 -4.59 12.23 -7.73
CA THR A 349 -5.90 12.08 -8.39
C THR A 349 -6.50 13.44 -8.77
N GLY A 350 -6.41 14.43 -7.89
CA GLY A 350 -6.87 15.80 -8.17
C GLY A 350 -6.13 16.44 -9.36
N VAL A 351 -4.82 16.30 -9.40
CA VAL A 351 -4.00 16.78 -10.53
C VAL A 351 -4.37 16.05 -11.83
N ALA A 352 -4.54 14.73 -11.77
CA ALA A 352 -4.95 13.94 -12.93
C ALA A 352 -6.33 14.37 -13.45
N VAL A 353 -7.31 14.55 -12.57
CA VAL A 353 -8.65 15.05 -12.94
C VAL A 353 -8.58 16.45 -13.52
N PHE A 354 -7.78 17.34 -12.93
CA PHE A 354 -7.57 18.69 -13.48
C PHE A 354 -7.01 18.63 -14.91
N LEU A 355 -6.03 17.76 -15.17
CA LEU A 355 -5.48 17.57 -16.51
C LEU A 355 -6.53 16.98 -17.48
N ILE A 356 -7.33 16.02 -17.04
CA ILE A 356 -8.42 15.42 -17.83
C ILE A 356 -9.40 16.50 -18.29
N VAL A 357 -9.91 17.31 -17.36
CA VAL A 357 -10.90 18.34 -17.70
C VAL A 357 -10.28 19.50 -18.53
N LEU A 358 -9.02 19.81 -18.31
CA LEU A 358 -8.28 20.77 -19.12
C LEU A 358 -8.14 20.28 -20.57
N LEU A 359 -7.70 19.05 -20.78
CA LEU A 359 -7.57 18.45 -22.11
C LEU A 359 -8.93 18.33 -22.81
N ALA A 360 -9.96 17.89 -22.10
CA ALA A 360 -11.33 17.80 -22.59
C ALA A 360 -11.88 19.17 -23.02
N SER A 361 -11.62 20.23 -22.24
CA SER A 361 -12.05 21.59 -22.56
C SER A 361 -11.32 22.16 -23.77
N LEU A 362 -10.01 21.87 -23.92
CA LEU A 362 -9.22 22.35 -25.08
C LEU A 362 -9.77 21.85 -26.41
N LEU A 363 -10.24 20.60 -26.49
CA LEU A 363 -10.88 20.03 -27.67
C LEU A 363 -12.18 20.81 -28.05
N SER A 364 -12.95 21.22 -27.04
CA SER A 364 -14.19 21.96 -27.21
C SER A 364 -13.96 23.43 -27.55
N ILE A 365 -12.96 24.06 -26.96
CA ILE A 365 -12.64 25.49 -27.14
C ILE A 365 -12.32 25.82 -28.61
N ARG A 366 -11.54 24.99 -29.29
CA ARG A 366 -11.23 25.21 -30.71
C ARG A 366 -12.49 25.42 -31.57
N LYS A 367 -13.54 24.63 -31.31
CA LYS A 367 -14.78 24.72 -32.06
C LYS A 367 -15.53 26.04 -31.80
N VAL A 368 -15.56 26.49 -30.53
CA VAL A 368 -16.27 27.74 -30.16
C VAL A 368 -15.56 28.97 -30.66
N LEU A 369 -14.22 28.99 -30.65
CA LEU A 369 -13.44 30.15 -31.14
C LEU A 369 -13.62 30.40 -32.62
N ILE A 370 -13.83 29.35 -33.43
CA ILE A 370 -13.98 29.45 -34.92
C ILE A 370 -15.44 29.78 -35.32
N VAL A 371 -16.40 29.80 -34.38
CA VAL A 371 -17.80 30.08 -34.69
C VAL A 371 -17.99 31.48 -35.22
N ASP A 372 -18.58 31.54 -36.43
CA ASP A 372 -19.03 32.80 -37.05
C ASP A 372 -20.31 33.29 -36.32
N PRO A 373 -20.35 34.55 -35.84
CA PRO A 373 -21.57 35.14 -35.29
C PRO A 373 -22.81 35.05 -36.21
N ALA A 374 -22.61 34.99 -37.51
CA ALA A 374 -23.68 34.86 -38.51
C ALA A 374 -24.48 33.55 -38.41
N ILE A 375 -23.96 32.51 -37.74
CA ILE A 375 -24.64 31.20 -37.55
C ILE A 375 -25.95 31.31 -36.79
N VAL A 376 -26.13 32.37 -35.98
CA VAL A 376 -27.34 32.65 -35.23
C VAL A 376 -28.48 33.09 -36.12
N PHE A 377 -28.16 33.69 -37.26
CA PHE A 377 -29.10 34.25 -38.24
C PHE A 377 -29.41 33.32 -39.41
N ARG A 378 -28.68 32.22 -39.55
CA ARG A 378 -28.93 31.12 -40.50
C ARG A 378 -29.74 30.03 -39.81
N GLY A 379 -30.98 30.32 -39.48
CA GLY A 379 -31.92 29.46 -38.77
C GLY A 379 -32.61 28.46 -39.59
#